data_be2fc06bd4ab6e43cf23f66c28347628
#
_entry.id   be2fc06bd4ab6e43cf23f66c28347628
#
_cell.length_a   1.000
_cell.length_b   1.000
_cell.length_c   1.000
_cell.angle_alpha   90.00
_cell.angle_beta   90.00
_cell.angle_gamma   90.00
#
_symmetry.space_group_name_H-M   'P 1'
#
loop_
_entity.id
_entity.type
_entity.pdbx_description
1 polymer ?
#
loop_
_entity_poly.entity_id
_entity_poly.type
_entity_poly.pdbx_seq_one_letter_code
_entity_poly.pdbx_strand_id
1 'polypeptide(L)'
;MPPNRFVVASSIASAFLIAFSVAIPTSSQPIDTWQNRVELGLILRQLNTTGTFMMITAHPDDENNAVLALLAKGQGVRAALVTATRGDGGQNEIGTELFDALAVLRTEELLAAHRLDGAEQYFTRAVDFGYSFSREETFDLWGREAILSDFVRLIRTIRPDVITGLTDEGQGGGQHHQASAILAREAYAAAGDPLRFPEQLEEGLRPWQVKKFYFMAGFPFGFRGESLLQTPNSTTLDLDNYDQLLGRTYNEIGIHARSMHKCQGMSQLIPLLGPN
;
A
#
# COMPACT_ATOMS: atom_id res chain seq x y z
N MET A 1 71.29 31.48 61.97
CA MET A 1 70.00 31.24 61.30
C MET A 1 70.24 31.05 59.82
N PRO A 2 70.04 29.82 59.27
CA PRO A 2 70.24 29.63 57.83
C PRO A 2 68.89 29.77 57.08
N PRO A 3 68.94 30.18 55.80
CA PRO A 3 67.75 30.45 55.02
C PRO A 3 67.14 29.12 54.41
N ASN A 4 65.82 29.09 54.42
CA ASN A 4 65.04 28.03 53.79
C ASN A 4 65.21 28.00 52.24
N ARG A 5 65.57 26.87 51.75
CA ARG A 5 65.50 26.56 50.31
C ARG A 5 64.17 25.95 49.98
N PHE A 6 63.39 26.60 49.16
CA PHE A 6 62.25 26.02 48.54
C PHE A 6 62.67 25.15 47.36
N VAL A 7 62.33 23.89 47.45
CA VAL A 7 62.45 22.94 46.31
C VAL A 7 61.11 22.97 45.54
N VAL A 8 61.15 23.46 44.29
CA VAL A 8 60.02 23.40 43.39
C VAL A 8 60.10 22.03 42.68
N ALA A 9 59.14 21.15 43.00
CA ALA A 9 58.98 19.88 42.28
C ALA A 9 58.17 20.13 41.00
N SER A 10 58.83 20.01 39.85
CA SER A 10 58.15 20.02 38.55
C SER A 10 57.48 18.68 38.32
N SER A 11 56.13 18.63 38.37
CA SER A 11 55.37 17.48 37.99
C SER A 11 55.19 17.47 36.46
N ILE A 12 55.88 16.59 35.78
CA ILE A 12 55.64 16.32 34.34
C ILE A 12 54.42 15.38 34.26
N ALA A 13 53.28 15.96 33.89
CA ALA A 13 52.09 15.17 33.55
C ALA A 13 52.25 14.60 32.15
N SER A 14 52.56 13.31 32.06
CA SER A 14 52.55 12.56 30.79
C SER A 14 51.10 12.26 30.42
N ALA A 15 50.55 13.01 29.47
CA ALA A 15 49.27 12.69 28.84
C ALA A 15 49.41 11.48 27.91
N PHE A 16 48.92 10.34 28.34
CA PHE A 16 48.74 9.19 27.49
C PHE A 16 47.53 9.42 26.58
N LEU A 17 47.75 9.71 25.29
CA LEU A 17 46.72 9.70 24.27
C LEU A 17 46.43 8.22 23.92
N ILE A 18 45.35 7.68 24.47
CA ILE A 18 44.81 6.38 24.02
C ILE A 18 44.02 6.66 22.74
N ALA A 19 44.64 6.40 21.60
CA ALA A 19 43.94 6.34 20.32
C ALA A 19 43.04 5.10 20.29
N PHE A 20 41.74 5.28 20.51
CA PHE A 20 40.75 4.27 20.24
C PHE A 20 40.62 4.14 18.71
N SER A 21 41.31 3.19 18.11
CA SER A 21 41.02 2.76 16.75
C SER A 21 39.69 2.00 16.79
N VAL A 22 38.61 2.71 16.48
CA VAL A 22 37.33 2.06 16.17
C VAL A 22 37.54 1.36 14.83
N ALA A 23 37.84 0.06 14.88
CA ALA A 23 37.73 -0.77 13.70
C ALA A 23 36.26 -0.80 13.29
N ILE A 24 35.89 0.00 12.32
CA ILE A 24 34.60 -0.13 11.63
C ILE A 24 34.68 -1.48 10.91
N PRO A 25 33.86 -2.48 11.29
CA PRO A 25 33.82 -3.70 10.52
C PRO A 25 33.28 -3.35 9.14
N THR A 26 34.16 -3.28 8.16
CA THR A 26 33.76 -3.35 6.75
C THR A 26 33.28 -4.77 6.51
N SER A 27 32.06 -5.08 6.93
CA SER A 27 31.38 -6.26 6.44
C SER A 27 31.11 -5.98 4.97
N SER A 28 31.99 -6.43 4.11
CA SER A 28 31.67 -6.64 2.71
C SER A 28 30.62 -7.75 2.69
N GLN A 29 29.36 -7.39 2.85
CA GLN A 29 28.27 -8.28 2.48
C GLN A 29 28.52 -8.66 1.03
N PRO A 30 28.51 -9.95 0.68
CA PRO A 30 28.57 -10.33 -0.72
C PRO A 30 27.45 -9.55 -1.41
N ILE A 31 27.81 -8.70 -2.35
CA ILE A 31 26.83 -8.01 -3.18
C ILE A 31 26.09 -9.15 -3.88
N ASP A 32 24.84 -9.40 -3.49
CA ASP A 32 24.00 -10.35 -4.22
C ASP A 32 23.75 -9.78 -5.61
N THR A 33 24.59 -10.19 -6.53
CA THR A 33 24.60 -9.67 -7.90
C THR A 33 23.30 -9.95 -8.64
N TRP A 34 22.51 -10.94 -8.17
CA TRP A 34 21.20 -11.24 -8.74
C TRP A 34 20.14 -10.26 -8.24
N GLN A 35 20.11 -9.99 -6.96
CA GLN A 35 19.18 -9.04 -6.37
C GLN A 35 19.37 -7.64 -6.96
N ASN A 36 20.61 -7.19 -7.07
CA ASN A 36 20.95 -5.92 -7.69
C ASN A 36 20.56 -5.84 -9.19
N ARG A 37 20.62 -6.94 -9.93
CA ARG A 37 20.15 -6.98 -11.33
C ARG A 37 18.65 -6.86 -11.45
N VAL A 38 17.90 -7.53 -10.59
CA VAL A 38 16.45 -7.41 -10.54
C VAL A 38 16.04 -5.98 -10.18
N GLU A 39 16.63 -5.41 -9.15
CA GLU A 39 16.38 -4.02 -8.74
C GLU A 39 16.69 -3.02 -9.85
N LEU A 40 17.82 -3.14 -10.51
CA LEU A 40 18.17 -2.32 -11.67
C LEU A 40 17.13 -2.47 -12.79
N GLY A 41 16.71 -3.70 -13.09
CA GLY A 41 15.69 -3.95 -14.09
C GLY A 41 14.35 -3.31 -13.76
N LEU A 42 13.95 -3.34 -12.49
CA LEU A 42 12.71 -2.67 -12.01
C LEU A 42 12.82 -1.15 -12.13
N ILE A 43 13.96 -0.55 -11.75
CA ILE A 43 14.20 0.88 -11.91
C ILE A 43 14.14 1.29 -13.39
N LEU A 44 14.73 0.50 -14.29
CA LEU A 44 14.66 0.76 -15.71
C LEU A 44 13.23 0.70 -16.26
N ARG A 45 12.39 -0.20 -15.74
CA ARG A 45 10.95 -0.22 -16.08
C ARG A 45 10.25 1.06 -15.62
N GLN A 46 10.53 1.53 -14.41
CA GLN A 46 9.96 2.77 -13.88
C GLN A 46 10.35 4.00 -14.70
N LEU A 47 11.56 4.04 -15.26
CA LEU A 47 12.00 5.13 -16.11
C LEU A 47 11.28 5.20 -17.49
N ASN A 48 10.59 4.13 -17.90
CA ASN A 48 9.88 4.07 -19.17
C ASN A 48 8.44 4.59 -19.10
N THR A 49 7.94 4.93 -17.93
CA THR A 49 6.55 5.40 -17.77
C THR A 49 6.44 6.50 -16.73
N THR A 50 5.50 7.39 -16.95
CA THR A 50 5.05 8.39 -15.96
C THR A 50 3.64 8.07 -15.47
N GLY A 51 3.10 6.91 -15.84
CA GLY A 51 1.75 6.49 -15.48
C GLY A 51 1.61 6.28 -13.97
N THR A 52 0.47 6.70 -13.44
CA THR A 52 0.11 6.50 -12.04
C THR A 52 -1.26 5.82 -11.95
N PHE A 53 -1.32 4.76 -11.20
CA PHE A 53 -2.52 3.97 -10.94
C PHE A 53 -2.91 4.05 -9.47
N MET A 54 -4.20 4.11 -9.18
CA MET A 54 -4.73 4.07 -7.82
C MET A 54 -5.83 3.02 -7.73
N MET A 55 -5.75 2.16 -6.73
CA MET A 55 -6.83 1.24 -6.36
C MET A 55 -7.44 1.74 -5.06
N ILE A 56 -8.77 1.79 -5.00
CA ILE A 56 -9.52 2.22 -3.81
C ILE A 56 -10.34 1.05 -3.29
N THR A 57 -10.14 0.71 -2.00
CA THR A 57 -10.79 -0.42 -1.32
C THR A 57 -11.34 0.00 0.04
N ALA A 58 -12.05 -0.89 0.73
CA ALA A 58 -12.60 -0.63 2.06
C ALA A 58 -11.63 -1.02 3.18
N HIS A 59 -11.01 -2.22 3.07
CA HIS A 59 -10.16 -2.78 4.12
C HIS A 59 -8.84 -3.30 3.55
N PRO A 60 -7.80 -3.49 4.38
CA PRO A 60 -6.67 -4.34 4.02
C PRO A 60 -7.16 -5.76 3.68
N ASP A 61 -6.75 -6.31 2.56
CA ASP A 61 -7.12 -7.59 1.95
C ASP A 61 -8.14 -7.54 0.78
N ASP A 62 -8.76 -6.40 0.55
CA ASP A 62 -9.67 -6.21 -0.59
C ASP A 62 -8.93 -5.98 -1.92
N GLU A 63 -7.63 -5.70 -1.86
CA GLU A 63 -6.84 -5.37 -3.03
C GLU A 63 -6.57 -6.60 -3.91
N ASN A 64 -6.44 -6.34 -5.21
CA ASN A 64 -5.92 -7.33 -6.14
C ASN A 64 -4.39 -7.17 -6.28
N ASN A 65 -3.64 -7.89 -5.43
CA ASN A 65 -2.18 -7.82 -5.41
C ASN A 65 -1.53 -8.24 -6.74
N ALA A 66 -2.17 -9.09 -7.54
CA ALA A 66 -1.63 -9.50 -8.84
C ALA A 66 -1.70 -8.34 -9.86
N VAL A 67 -2.78 -7.56 -9.84
CA VAL A 67 -2.90 -6.33 -10.65
C VAL A 67 -1.87 -5.29 -10.18
N LEU A 68 -1.70 -5.11 -8.87
CA LEU A 68 -0.69 -4.21 -8.31
C LEU A 68 0.72 -4.64 -8.74
N ALA A 69 1.04 -5.94 -8.66
CA ALA A 69 2.33 -6.49 -9.09
C ALA A 69 2.57 -6.30 -10.60
N LEU A 70 1.57 -6.57 -11.44
CA LEU A 70 1.68 -6.34 -12.88
C LEU A 70 2.01 -4.87 -13.19
N LEU A 71 1.26 -3.94 -12.57
CA LEU A 71 1.43 -2.52 -12.85
C LEU A 71 2.73 -1.97 -12.25
N ALA A 72 3.01 -2.23 -10.97
CA ALA A 72 4.18 -1.67 -10.29
C ALA A 72 5.49 -2.33 -10.76
N LYS A 73 5.57 -3.67 -10.71
CA LYS A 73 6.82 -4.39 -11.02
C LYS A 73 6.94 -4.75 -12.49
N GLY A 74 5.82 -5.13 -13.12
CA GLY A 74 5.82 -5.53 -14.53
C GLY A 74 5.99 -4.34 -15.47
N GLN A 75 5.20 -3.31 -15.27
CA GLN A 75 5.13 -2.16 -16.18
C GLN A 75 5.82 -0.90 -15.64
N GLY A 76 6.31 -0.91 -14.40
CA GLY A 76 6.97 0.24 -13.79
C GLY A 76 6.04 1.41 -13.47
N VAL A 77 4.72 1.21 -13.50
CA VAL A 77 3.71 2.21 -13.15
C VAL A 77 3.76 2.49 -11.65
N ARG A 78 3.68 3.75 -11.24
CA ARG A 78 3.48 4.08 -9.84
C ARG A 78 2.10 3.59 -9.42
N ALA A 79 2.02 2.55 -8.61
CA ALA A 79 0.78 1.96 -8.12
C ALA A 79 0.55 2.34 -6.66
N ALA A 80 -0.62 2.87 -6.35
CA ALA A 80 -1.04 3.24 -5.00
C ALA A 80 -2.32 2.47 -4.63
N LEU A 81 -2.34 1.91 -3.43
CA LEU A 81 -3.56 1.42 -2.80
C LEU A 81 -4.04 2.45 -1.77
N VAL A 82 -5.33 2.74 -1.81
CA VAL A 82 -6.02 3.55 -0.82
C VAL A 82 -7.11 2.70 -0.19
N THR A 83 -6.97 2.36 1.09
CA THR A 83 -8.03 1.70 1.85
C THR A 83 -8.79 2.70 2.70
N ALA A 84 -10.12 2.58 2.77
CA ALA A 84 -10.91 3.46 3.60
C ALA A 84 -10.52 3.31 5.07
N THR A 85 -10.43 2.08 5.57
CA THR A 85 -10.12 1.77 6.97
C THR A 85 -8.83 0.96 7.11
N ARG A 86 -8.41 0.72 8.35
CA ARG A 86 -7.29 -0.20 8.68
C ARG A 86 -7.76 -1.61 9.04
N GLY A 87 -9.07 -1.88 8.94
CA GLY A 87 -9.63 -3.16 9.31
C GLY A 87 -9.70 -3.39 10.82
N ASP A 88 -9.98 -2.34 11.57
CA ASP A 88 -9.96 -2.29 13.03
C ASP A 88 -11.08 -3.14 13.67
N GLY A 89 -12.19 -3.30 12.93
CA GLY A 89 -13.46 -3.75 13.47
C GLY A 89 -13.65 -5.25 13.62
N GLY A 90 -12.69 -6.07 13.19
CA GLY A 90 -12.83 -7.51 13.31
C GLY A 90 -12.12 -8.34 12.25
N GLN A 91 -12.57 -9.62 12.13
CA GLN A 91 -11.96 -10.61 11.24
C GLN A 91 -10.50 -10.90 11.58
N ASN A 92 -10.21 -11.16 12.86
CA ASN A 92 -8.93 -11.69 13.28
C ASN A 92 -9.08 -13.18 13.58
N GLU A 93 -8.62 -14.03 12.67
CA GLU A 93 -8.72 -15.49 12.78
C GLU A 93 -7.57 -16.14 13.56
N ILE A 94 -6.52 -15.37 13.88
CA ILE A 94 -5.31 -15.90 14.52
C ILE A 94 -5.04 -15.35 15.91
N GLY A 95 -5.80 -14.34 16.34
CA GLY A 95 -5.58 -13.68 17.64
C GLY A 95 -6.85 -13.07 18.21
N THR A 96 -6.69 -12.39 19.34
CA THR A 96 -7.77 -11.74 20.08
C THR A 96 -7.76 -10.22 19.93
N GLU A 97 -6.82 -9.69 19.20
CA GLU A 97 -6.64 -8.25 19.00
C GLU A 97 -7.81 -7.68 18.20
N LEU A 98 -8.33 -6.56 18.67
CA LEU A 98 -9.38 -5.76 18.06
C LEU A 98 -9.01 -4.28 18.13
N PHE A 99 -9.70 -3.46 17.37
CA PHE A 99 -9.56 -2.00 17.32
C PHE A 99 -8.11 -1.56 17.03
N ASP A 100 -7.55 -0.66 17.78
CA ASP A 100 -6.21 -0.09 17.53
C ASP A 100 -5.12 -1.15 17.38
N ALA A 101 -5.17 -2.20 18.20
CA ALA A 101 -4.17 -3.28 18.12
C ALA A 101 -4.31 -4.07 16.81
N LEU A 102 -5.52 -4.36 16.38
CA LEU A 102 -5.78 -5.04 15.10
C LEU A 102 -5.45 -4.13 13.92
N ALA A 103 -5.76 -2.83 14.01
CA ALA A 103 -5.39 -1.84 13.00
C ALA A 103 -3.88 -1.82 12.73
N VAL A 104 -3.07 -1.87 13.79
CA VAL A 104 -1.60 -1.95 13.66
C VAL A 104 -1.19 -3.23 12.97
N LEU A 105 -1.69 -4.39 13.42
CA LEU A 105 -1.36 -5.69 12.83
C LEU A 105 -1.73 -5.74 11.34
N ARG A 106 -2.96 -5.41 10.98
CA ARG A 106 -3.41 -5.44 9.57
C ARG A 106 -2.70 -4.41 8.70
N THR A 107 -2.30 -3.28 9.26
CA THR A 107 -1.45 -2.31 8.54
C THR A 107 -0.08 -2.92 8.24
N GLU A 108 0.58 -3.58 9.19
CA GLU A 108 1.89 -4.21 8.97
C GLU A 108 1.80 -5.40 8.01
N GLU A 109 0.72 -6.18 8.04
CA GLU A 109 0.46 -7.25 7.08
C GLU A 109 0.31 -6.70 5.66
N LEU A 110 -0.44 -5.61 5.49
CA LEU A 110 -0.61 -4.94 4.21
C LEU A 110 0.70 -4.36 3.68
N LEU A 111 1.50 -3.73 4.55
CA LEU A 111 2.84 -3.25 4.18
C LEU A 111 3.78 -4.42 3.83
N ALA A 112 3.62 -5.59 4.46
CA ALA A 112 4.35 -6.79 4.07
C ALA A 112 3.93 -7.29 2.69
N ALA A 113 2.64 -7.25 2.36
CA ALA A 113 2.13 -7.56 1.02
C ALA A 113 2.71 -6.61 -0.03
N HIS A 114 2.78 -5.30 0.27
CA HIS A 114 3.30 -4.31 -0.68
C HIS A 114 4.82 -4.39 -0.91
N ARG A 115 5.60 -4.94 0.01
CA ARG A 115 6.99 -5.30 -0.29
C ARG A 115 7.10 -6.34 -1.42
N LEU A 116 6.05 -7.15 -1.59
CA LEU A 116 5.99 -8.17 -2.65
C LEU A 116 5.38 -7.64 -3.95
N ASP A 117 4.28 -6.90 -3.91
CA ASP A 117 3.61 -6.38 -5.11
C ASP A 117 4.13 -5.02 -5.59
N GLY A 118 4.74 -4.23 -4.72
CA GLY A 118 5.39 -2.95 -5.06
C GLY A 118 4.47 -1.73 -5.01
N ALA A 119 3.26 -1.84 -4.45
CA ALA A 119 2.36 -0.70 -4.28
C ALA A 119 2.73 0.19 -3.09
N GLU A 120 2.30 1.45 -3.15
CA GLU A 120 2.32 2.39 -2.03
C GLU A 120 0.99 2.31 -1.27
N GLN A 121 0.99 2.42 0.07
CA GLN A 121 -0.21 2.37 0.89
C GLN A 121 -0.63 3.73 1.43
N TYR A 122 -1.94 4.01 1.33
CA TYR A 122 -2.59 5.18 1.91
C TYR A 122 -3.90 4.79 2.60
N PHE A 123 -4.28 5.55 3.62
CA PHE A 123 -5.51 5.35 4.38
C PHE A 123 -6.30 6.66 4.47
N THR A 124 -7.63 6.54 4.59
CA THR A 124 -8.47 7.64 5.06
C THR A 124 -8.54 7.65 6.58
N ARG A 125 -9.33 8.55 7.14
CA ARG A 125 -9.61 8.59 8.58
C ARG A 125 -10.76 7.65 9.02
N ALA A 126 -11.38 6.91 8.10
CA ALA A 126 -12.45 6.00 8.44
C ALA A 126 -11.97 4.88 9.36
N VAL A 127 -12.78 4.55 10.35
CA VAL A 127 -12.54 3.45 11.29
C VAL A 127 -13.46 2.30 10.93
N ASP A 128 -12.93 1.10 10.89
CA ASP A 128 -13.74 -0.11 10.74
C ASP A 128 -14.41 -0.41 12.07
N PHE A 129 -15.73 -0.38 12.09
CA PHE A 129 -16.54 -0.66 13.27
C PHE A 129 -17.17 -2.07 13.26
N GLY A 130 -16.72 -2.92 12.34
CA GLY A 130 -17.20 -4.29 12.17
C GLY A 130 -18.38 -4.38 11.22
N TYR A 131 -19.41 -5.13 11.60
CA TYR A 131 -20.56 -5.35 10.74
C TYR A 131 -21.45 -4.10 10.65
N SER A 132 -21.81 -3.71 9.44
CA SER A 132 -22.77 -2.64 9.17
C SER A 132 -24.03 -3.21 8.51
N PHE A 133 -25.20 -2.71 8.91
CA PHE A 133 -26.50 -3.15 8.42
C PHE A 133 -26.95 -2.40 7.15
N SER A 134 -26.43 -1.19 6.93
CA SER A 134 -26.76 -0.40 5.75
C SER A 134 -25.60 0.52 5.34
N ARG A 135 -25.62 0.97 4.09
CA ARG A 135 -24.68 1.99 3.60
C ARG A 135 -24.83 3.32 4.31
N GLU A 136 -26.07 3.64 4.64
CA GLU A 136 -26.45 4.86 5.35
C GLU A 136 -25.81 4.87 6.75
N GLU A 137 -25.86 3.75 7.47
CA GLU A 137 -25.16 3.59 8.75
C GLU A 137 -23.65 3.78 8.59
N THR A 138 -23.07 3.19 7.56
CA THR A 138 -21.64 3.36 7.27
C THR A 138 -21.30 4.83 6.99
N PHE A 139 -22.10 5.51 6.17
CA PHE A 139 -21.90 6.93 5.87
C PHE A 139 -22.03 7.83 7.11
N ASP A 140 -22.98 7.52 7.98
CA ASP A 140 -23.20 8.28 9.21
C ASP A 140 -22.03 8.12 10.18
N LEU A 141 -21.56 6.88 10.39
CA LEU A 141 -20.46 6.58 11.30
C LEU A 141 -19.08 7.04 10.76
N TRP A 142 -18.86 6.94 9.47
CA TRP A 142 -17.61 7.42 8.85
C TRP A 142 -17.57 8.94 8.69
N GLY A 143 -18.73 9.59 8.63
CA GLY A 143 -18.82 10.99 8.24
C GLY A 143 -18.60 11.14 6.73
N ARG A 144 -19.64 10.90 5.94
CA ARG A 144 -19.63 10.80 4.46
C ARG A 144 -18.76 11.84 3.77
N GLU A 145 -18.98 13.14 4.06
CA GLU A 145 -18.22 14.24 3.45
C GLU A 145 -16.75 14.26 3.90
N ALA A 146 -16.45 13.83 5.12
CA ALA A 146 -15.08 13.77 5.61
C ALA A 146 -14.26 12.70 4.84
N ILE A 147 -14.85 11.51 4.63
CA ILE A 147 -14.17 10.46 3.87
C ILE A 147 -14.09 10.78 2.38
N LEU A 148 -15.13 11.39 1.82
CA LEU A 148 -15.08 11.91 0.45
C LEU A 148 -13.94 12.95 0.30
N SER A 149 -13.79 13.87 1.25
CA SER A 149 -12.69 14.83 1.27
C SER A 149 -11.33 14.15 1.33
N ASP A 150 -11.18 13.09 2.12
CA ASP A 150 -9.93 12.33 2.20
C ASP A 150 -9.59 11.65 0.87
N PHE A 151 -10.55 11.00 0.20
CA PHE A 151 -10.32 10.42 -1.11
C PHE A 151 -9.97 11.48 -2.15
N VAL A 152 -10.66 12.62 -2.17
CA VAL A 152 -10.33 13.74 -3.07
C VAL A 152 -8.92 14.26 -2.80
N ARG A 153 -8.55 14.43 -1.54
CA ARG A 153 -7.20 14.84 -1.14
C ARG A 153 -6.14 13.88 -1.65
N LEU A 154 -6.35 12.58 -1.49
CA LEU A 154 -5.43 11.55 -1.96
C LEU A 154 -5.33 11.54 -3.49
N ILE A 155 -6.44 11.68 -4.21
CA ILE A 155 -6.42 11.79 -5.67
C ILE A 155 -5.63 13.04 -6.12
N ARG A 156 -5.85 14.19 -5.50
CA ARG A 156 -5.11 15.43 -5.81
C ARG A 156 -3.63 15.36 -5.46
N THR A 157 -3.28 14.57 -4.44
CA THR A 157 -1.89 14.38 -3.99
C THR A 157 -1.14 13.39 -4.89
N ILE A 158 -1.74 12.22 -5.14
CA ILE A 158 -1.12 11.12 -5.88
C ILE A 158 -1.19 11.36 -7.39
N ARG A 159 -2.27 12.02 -7.84
CA ARG A 159 -2.54 12.40 -9.24
C ARG A 159 -2.59 11.19 -10.18
N PRO A 160 -3.45 10.18 -9.91
CA PRO A 160 -3.53 8.98 -10.72
C PRO A 160 -4.12 9.28 -12.11
N ASP A 161 -3.61 8.58 -13.12
CA ASP A 161 -4.20 8.56 -14.46
C ASP A 161 -5.44 7.68 -14.49
N VAL A 162 -5.40 6.57 -13.75
CA VAL A 162 -6.47 5.58 -13.70
C VAL A 162 -6.77 5.23 -12.25
N ILE A 163 -8.05 5.15 -11.93
CA ILE A 163 -8.54 4.64 -10.65
C ILE A 163 -9.34 3.36 -10.88
N THR A 164 -9.21 2.40 -9.95
CA THR A 164 -10.15 1.29 -9.83
C THR A 164 -10.85 1.33 -8.48
N GLY A 165 -12.17 1.11 -8.48
CA GLY A 165 -12.96 0.86 -7.28
C GLY A 165 -13.30 -0.63 -7.14
N LEU A 166 -13.86 -1.02 -5.98
CA LEU A 166 -14.20 -2.41 -5.68
C LEU A 166 -15.34 -2.95 -6.54
N THR A 167 -16.44 -2.20 -6.62
CA THR A 167 -17.68 -2.62 -7.29
C THR A 167 -18.29 -1.47 -8.05
N ASP A 168 -19.25 -1.78 -8.93
CA ASP A 168 -20.06 -0.77 -9.58
C ASP A 168 -21.18 -0.32 -8.64
N GLU A 169 -21.20 0.96 -8.29
CA GLU A 169 -22.25 1.62 -7.50
C GLU A 169 -22.63 0.89 -6.20
N GLY A 170 -21.69 0.20 -5.58
CA GLY A 170 -21.92 -0.47 -4.31
C GLY A 170 -22.73 -1.76 -4.41
N GLN A 171 -22.61 -2.48 -5.52
CA GLN A 171 -23.18 -3.81 -5.64
C GLN A 171 -22.21 -4.87 -5.11
N GLY A 172 -22.67 -5.73 -4.23
CA GLY A 172 -21.88 -6.83 -3.66
C GLY A 172 -20.99 -6.42 -2.49
N GLY A 173 -20.51 -7.43 -1.76
CA GLY A 173 -19.71 -7.22 -0.55
C GLY A 173 -20.52 -6.69 0.64
N GLY A 174 -19.82 -6.35 1.72
CA GLY A 174 -20.40 -5.71 2.90
C GLY A 174 -20.69 -4.23 2.67
N GLN A 175 -21.34 -3.59 3.65
CA GLN A 175 -21.77 -2.19 3.52
C GLN A 175 -20.57 -1.22 3.44
N HIS A 176 -19.46 -1.53 4.10
CA HIS A 176 -18.20 -0.77 3.96
C HIS A 176 -17.67 -0.79 2.53
N HIS A 177 -17.71 -1.96 1.85
CA HIS A 177 -17.30 -2.08 0.45
C HIS A 177 -18.17 -1.21 -0.46
N GLN A 178 -19.49 -1.26 -0.24
CA GLN A 178 -20.44 -0.46 -1.02
C GLN A 178 -20.25 1.04 -0.79
N ALA A 179 -20.09 1.45 0.47
CA ALA A 179 -19.84 2.85 0.81
C ALA A 179 -18.52 3.36 0.22
N SER A 180 -17.45 2.56 0.32
CA SER A 180 -16.15 2.88 -0.28
C SER A 180 -16.24 3.01 -1.80
N ALA A 181 -16.95 2.10 -2.49
CA ALA A 181 -17.12 2.15 -3.94
C ALA A 181 -17.88 3.40 -4.40
N ILE A 182 -18.95 3.78 -3.71
CA ILE A 182 -19.72 4.99 -3.97
C ILE A 182 -18.86 6.23 -3.79
N LEU A 183 -18.16 6.34 -2.65
CA LEU A 183 -17.29 7.48 -2.35
C LEU A 183 -16.10 7.59 -3.30
N ALA A 184 -15.53 6.46 -3.74
CA ALA A 184 -14.46 6.45 -4.75
C ALA A 184 -14.94 7.04 -6.08
N ARG A 185 -16.14 6.68 -6.51
CA ARG A 185 -16.74 7.20 -7.74
C ARG A 185 -17.07 8.69 -7.65
N GLU A 186 -17.58 9.15 -6.52
CA GLU A 186 -17.80 10.57 -6.26
C GLU A 186 -16.49 11.36 -6.22
N ALA A 187 -15.48 10.81 -5.55
CA ALA A 187 -14.16 11.42 -5.47
C ALA A 187 -13.49 11.56 -6.83
N TYR A 188 -13.67 10.57 -7.74
CA TYR A 188 -13.21 10.64 -9.12
C TYR A 188 -13.70 11.90 -9.84
N ALA A 189 -14.99 12.25 -9.70
CA ALA A 189 -15.56 13.45 -10.28
C ALA A 189 -15.14 14.71 -9.50
N ALA A 190 -15.20 14.66 -8.17
CA ALA A 190 -14.96 15.81 -7.30
C ALA A 190 -13.50 16.28 -7.31
N ALA A 191 -12.53 15.40 -7.55
CA ALA A 191 -11.11 15.75 -7.53
C ALA A 191 -10.74 16.75 -8.64
N GLY A 192 -11.44 16.70 -9.77
CA GLY A 192 -11.25 17.64 -10.88
C GLY A 192 -11.97 18.99 -10.71
N ASP A 193 -12.95 19.06 -9.80
CA ASP A 193 -13.75 20.26 -9.58
C ASP A 193 -13.08 21.18 -8.55
N PRO A 194 -12.67 22.40 -8.90
CA PRO A 194 -12.06 23.34 -7.97
C PRO A 194 -13.04 23.88 -6.91
N LEU A 195 -14.35 23.74 -7.11
CA LEU A 195 -15.36 24.17 -6.15
C LEU A 195 -15.62 23.13 -5.05
N ARG A 196 -15.17 21.89 -5.25
CA ARG A 196 -15.23 20.84 -4.24
C ARG A 196 -13.98 20.90 -3.39
N PHE A 197 -14.16 20.99 -2.07
CA PHE A 197 -13.07 21.06 -1.09
C PHE A 197 -12.03 22.13 -1.41
N PRO A 198 -12.43 23.43 -1.54
CA PRO A 198 -11.54 24.53 -1.91
C PRO A 198 -10.42 24.73 -0.89
N GLU A 199 -10.61 24.38 0.38
CA GLU A 199 -9.58 24.43 1.42
C GLU A 199 -8.34 23.60 1.06
N GLN A 200 -8.50 22.50 0.34
CA GLN A 200 -7.36 21.70 -0.13
C GLN A 200 -6.51 22.45 -1.17
N LEU A 201 -7.13 23.35 -1.93
CA LEU A 201 -6.41 24.17 -2.91
C LEU A 201 -5.66 25.31 -2.22
N GLU A 202 -6.21 25.85 -1.15
CA GLU A 202 -5.54 26.87 -0.29
C GLU A 202 -4.29 26.27 0.38
N GLU A 203 -4.30 24.98 0.68
CA GLU A 203 -3.14 24.21 1.17
C GLU A 203 -2.10 23.90 0.08
N GLY A 204 -2.35 24.26 -1.18
CA GLY A 204 -1.43 24.11 -2.31
C GLY A 204 -1.69 22.90 -3.20
N LEU A 205 -2.71 22.07 -2.93
CA LEU A 205 -3.13 21.04 -3.85
C LEU A 205 -3.77 21.69 -5.11
N ARG A 206 -3.86 20.90 -6.18
CA ARG A 206 -4.48 21.34 -7.43
C ARG A 206 -5.56 20.37 -7.85
N PRO A 207 -6.63 20.83 -8.52
CA PRO A 207 -7.61 19.94 -9.11
C PRO A 207 -6.92 18.92 -10.01
N TRP A 208 -7.38 17.69 -9.95
CA TRP A 208 -6.84 16.62 -10.76
C TRP A 208 -7.95 15.84 -11.44
N GLN A 209 -8.00 15.91 -12.77
CA GLN A 209 -8.95 15.14 -13.56
C GLN A 209 -8.34 13.78 -13.90
N VAL A 210 -8.81 12.75 -13.24
CA VAL A 210 -8.45 11.36 -13.53
C VAL A 210 -8.98 10.99 -14.92
N LYS A 211 -8.18 10.28 -15.71
CA LYS A 211 -8.53 9.96 -17.12
C LYS A 211 -9.59 8.87 -17.22
N LYS A 212 -9.51 7.85 -16.35
CA LYS A 212 -10.42 6.69 -16.39
C LYS A 212 -10.70 6.17 -14.99
N PHE A 213 -11.94 5.75 -14.80
CA PHE A 213 -12.38 5.00 -13.63
C PHE A 213 -12.88 3.63 -14.08
N TYR A 214 -12.38 2.58 -13.46
CA TYR A 214 -12.84 1.21 -13.62
C TYR A 214 -13.32 0.65 -12.28
N PHE A 215 -14.08 -0.41 -12.32
CA PHE A 215 -14.31 -1.26 -11.16
C PHE A 215 -13.82 -2.67 -11.48
N MET A 216 -13.46 -3.41 -10.44
CA MET A 216 -12.99 -4.77 -10.59
C MET A 216 -14.18 -5.70 -10.81
N ALA A 217 -14.27 -6.30 -11.99
CA ALA A 217 -15.27 -7.33 -12.28
C ALA A 217 -14.75 -8.68 -11.78
N GLY A 218 -15.35 -9.19 -10.73
CA GLY A 218 -14.98 -10.43 -10.08
C GLY A 218 -14.22 -10.22 -8.76
N PHE A 219 -14.68 -10.94 -7.76
CA PHE A 219 -13.98 -10.99 -6.48
C PHE A 219 -12.68 -11.78 -6.63
N PRO A 220 -11.60 -11.47 -5.90
CA PRO A 220 -10.31 -12.18 -5.99
C PRO A 220 -10.39 -13.67 -5.64
N PHE A 221 -11.54 -14.18 -5.21
CA PHE A 221 -11.80 -15.58 -4.85
C PHE A 221 -12.50 -16.36 -5.96
N GLY A 222 -11.98 -16.33 -7.18
CA GLY A 222 -12.19 -17.44 -8.13
C GLY A 222 -13.63 -17.81 -8.50
N PHE A 223 -14.62 -16.93 -8.37
CA PHE A 223 -15.87 -17.11 -9.05
C PHE A 223 -15.65 -16.79 -10.53
N ARG A 224 -15.26 -17.81 -11.27
CA ARG A 224 -15.27 -17.81 -12.74
C ARG A 224 -16.72 -17.67 -13.21
N GLY A 225 -17.22 -16.46 -13.19
CA GLY A 225 -18.39 -16.10 -13.97
C GLY A 225 -17.94 -15.83 -15.39
N GLU A 226 -17.93 -16.82 -16.28
CA GLU A 226 -17.65 -16.63 -17.72
C GLU A 226 -18.50 -15.51 -18.34
N SER A 227 -19.60 -15.13 -17.70
CA SER A 227 -20.52 -14.09 -18.10
C SER A 227 -19.98 -12.65 -17.96
N LEU A 228 -18.97 -12.39 -17.11
CA LEU A 228 -18.42 -11.03 -16.91
C LEU A 228 -17.36 -10.64 -17.94
N LEU A 229 -16.81 -11.60 -18.67
CA LEU A 229 -15.73 -11.36 -19.64
C LEU A 229 -16.19 -10.68 -20.94
N GLN A 230 -17.49 -10.44 -21.14
CA GLN A 230 -18.05 -9.87 -22.38
C GLN A 230 -18.89 -8.61 -22.16
N THR A 231 -18.72 -7.90 -21.06
CA THR A 231 -19.42 -6.62 -20.89
C THR A 231 -18.82 -5.55 -21.82
N PRO A 232 -19.66 -4.77 -22.52
CA PRO A 232 -19.17 -3.60 -23.26
C PRO A 232 -18.33 -2.71 -22.37
N ASN A 233 -17.17 -2.22 -22.87
CA ASN A 233 -16.22 -1.40 -22.16
C ASN A 233 -15.41 -2.10 -21.05
N SER A 234 -15.34 -3.44 -21.04
CA SER A 234 -14.39 -4.15 -20.18
C SER A 234 -12.98 -4.23 -20.81
N THR A 235 -11.98 -4.35 -19.95
CA THR A 235 -10.60 -4.67 -20.36
C THR A 235 -10.12 -5.83 -19.51
N THR A 236 -9.34 -6.72 -20.12
CA THR A 236 -8.79 -7.90 -19.44
C THR A 236 -7.29 -7.73 -19.26
N LEU A 237 -6.79 -8.05 -18.09
CA LEU A 237 -5.37 -8.10 -17.79
C LEU A 237 -4.93 -9.57 -17.68
N ASP A 238 -3.86 -9.93 -18.39
CA ASP A 238 -3.24 -11.25 -18.25
C ASP A 238 -2.29 -11.24 -17.06
N LEU A 239 -2.72 -11.87 -15.98
CA LEU A 239 -1.98 -11.97 -14.73
C LEU A 239 -1.11 -13.24 -14.65
N ASP A 240 -1.33 -14.20 -15.55
CA ASP A 240 -0.56 -15.43 -15.63
C ASP A 240 0.66 -15.31 -16.56
N ASN A 241 0.87 -14.14 -17.14
CA ASN A 241 2.07 -13.85 -17.92
C ASN A 241 3.33 -13.94 -17.03
N TYR A 242 4.29 -14.77 -17.47
CA TYR A 242 5.54 -15.02 -16.76
C TYR A 242 6.53 -13.87 -16.98
N ASP A 243 6.97 -13.26 -15.91
CA ASP A 243 7.96 -12.20 -15.93
C ASP A 243 9.39 -12.80 -15.79
N GLN A 244 10.18 -12.71 -16.84
CA GLN A 244 11.54 -13.28 -16.87
C GLN A 244 12.49 -12.61 -15.86
N LEU A 245 12.29 -11.32 -15.55
CA LEU A 245 13.11 -10.60 -14.58
C LEU A 245 12.81 -11.05 -13.15
N LEU A 246 11.51 -11.23 -12.85
CA LEU A 246 11.03 -11.63 -11.53
C LEU A 246 11.05 -13.14 -11.32
N GLY A 247 11.10 -13.94 -12.39
CA GLY A 247 11.09 -15.40 -12.35
C GLY A 247 9.76 -16.00 -11.91
N ARG A 248 8.64 -15.26 -12.04
CA ARG A 248 7.30 -15.64 -11.59
C ARG A 248 6.23 -15.01 -12.49
N THR A 249 5.00 -15.53 -12.42
CA THR A 249 3.82 -14.84 -12.94
C THR A 249 3.36 -13.76 -11.96
N TYR A 250 2.59 -12.79 -12.45
CA TYR A 250 2.04 -11.75 -11.55
C TYR A 250 1.00 -12.34 -10.60
N ASN A 251 0.30 -13.38 -11.03
CA ASN A 251 -0.63 -14.11 -10.18
C ASN A 251 0.08 -14.81 -9.01
N GLU A 252 1.23 -15.47 -9.25
CA GLU A 252 2.06 -16.06 -8.19
C GLU A 252 2.56 -15.00 -7.20
N ILE A 253 2.99 -13.83 -7.70
CA ILE A 253 3.41 -12.71 -6.83
C ILE A 253 2.22 -12.21 -6.02
N GLY A 254 1.06 -12.03 -6.65
CA GLY A 254 -0.16 -11.57 -6.00
C GLY A 254 -0.66 -12.51 -4.90
N ILE A 255 -0.64 -13.82 -5.15
CA ILE A 255 -1.02 -14.83 -4.15
C ILE A 255 -0.04 -14.80 -2.97
N HIS A 256 1.26 -14.68 -3.26
CA HIS A 256 2.25 -14.57 -2.19
C HIS A 256 2.08 -13.27 -1.37
N ALA A 257 1.80 -12.15 -2.02
CA ALA A 257 1.50 -10.90 -1.33
C ALA A 257 0.25 -11.04 -0.45
N ARG A 258 -0.84 -11.57 -1.01
CA ARG A 258 -2.09 -11.82 -0.29
C ARG A 258 -1.91 -12.71 0.94
N SER A 259 -1.00 -13.68 0.89
CA SER A 259 -0.73 -14.58 2.03
C SER A 259 -0.10 -13.87 3.24
N MET A 260 0.27 -12.59 3.11
CA MET A 260 0.74 -11.78 4.24
C MET A 260 -0.41 -11.32 5.15
N HIS A 261 -1.66 -11.35 4.68
CA HIS A 261 -2.86 -11.07 5.49
C HIS A 261 -3.20 -12.24 6.42
N LYS A 262 -2.37 -12.47 7.40
CA LYS A 262 -2.46 -13.61 8.32
C LYS A 262 -3.66 -13.53 9.24
N CYS A 263 -3.99 -12.33 9.72
CA CYS A 263 -5.19 -12.09 10.53
C CYS A 263 -6.46 -12.51 9.79
N GLN A 264 -6.44 -12.55 8.45
CA GLN A 264 -7.54 -12.99 7.60
C GLN A 264 -7.47 -14.47 7.22
N GLY A 265 -6.61 -15.27 7.83
CA GLY A 265 -6.44 -16.69 7.52
C GLY A 265 -5.81 -16.98 6.15
N MET A 266 -5.29 -15.98 5.44
CA MET A 266 -4.85 -16.12 4.05
C MET A 266 -3.48 -16.76 3.88
N SER A 267 -2.74 -17.00 4.93
CA SER A 267 -1.44 -17.67 4.89
C SER A 267 -1.47 -19.11 4.34
N GLN A 268 -2.65 -19.70 4.24
CA GLN A 268 -2.86 -21.06 3.75
C GLN A 268 -3.03 -21.16 2.22
N LEU A 269 -3.09 -20.04 1.51
CA LEU A 269 -3.38 -20.02 0.06
C LEU A 269 -2.18 -20.36 -0.83
N ILE A 270 -0.96 -20.36 -0.28
CA ILE A 270 0.28 -20.54 -1.05
C ILE A 270 0.47 -21.94 -1.67
N PRO A 271 0.02 -23.06 -1.08
CA PRO A 271 0.49 -24.37 -1.54
C PRO A 271 -0.24 -24.97 -2.74
N LEU A 272 -1.29 -24.36 -3.24
CA LEU A 272 -2.22 -25.04 -4.16
C LEU A 272 -2.01 -24.77 -5.65
N LEU A 273 -1.00 -23.98 -6.00
CA LEU A 273 -0.68 -23.71 -7.39
C LEU A 273 0.51 -24.55 -7.85
N GLY A 274 0.29 -25.85 -7.92
CA GLY A 274 1.10 -26.70 -8.78
C GLY A 274 0.74 -26.43 -10.25
N PRO A 275 1.64 -26.74 -11.20
CA PRO A 275 1.30 -26.61 -12.61
C PRO A 275 0.08 -27.49 -12.91
N ASN A 276 -0.98 -26.89 -13.46
CA ASN A 276 -2.06 -27.58 -14.09
C ASN A 276 -1.66 -28.02 -15.49
#